data_3ca9fd51ff62db8cdaadb4ddd0bfd635
#
_entry.id   3ca9fd51ff62db8cdaadb4ddd0bfd635
#
_cell.length_a   1.000
_cell.length_b   1.000
_cell.length_c   1.000
_cell.angle_alpha   90.00
_cell.angle_beta   90.00
_cell.angle_gamma   90.00
#
_symmetry.space_group_name_H-M   'P 1'
#
loop_
_entity.id
_entity.type
_entity.pdbx_description
1 polymer ?
#
loop_
_entity_poly.entity_id
_entity_poly.type
_entity_poly.pdbx_seq_one_letter_code
_entity_poly.pdbx_strand_id
1 'polypeptide(L)'
;MNNGYYAVALDKESCNVVKRNATMDVVVGNHITLAYKPNNKTFEKLNKLCGKKVDVYIKEKRANKNIEAFWLNGMYLTETYKKLKRVDKGPAHITISHKKGFKSGDANTMFKNPTYKQDLQTEMEYLQGKIKWIIN
;
A
#
# COMPACT_ATOMS: atom_id res chain seq x y z
N MET A 1 11.09 13.39 -15.46
CA MET A 1 11.75 12.60 -14.42
C MET A 1 10.82 12.22 -13.28
N ASN A 2 9.80 13.02 -12.98
CA ASN A 2 8.95 12.80 -11.81
C ASN A 2 7.51 12.43 -12.15
N ASN A 3 7.31 11.71 -13.25
CA ASN A 3 5.97 11.29 -13.68
C ASN A 3 5.57 9.93 -13.11
N GLY A 4 6.00 9.64 -11.91
CA GLY A 4 5.75 8.35 -11.33
C GLY A 4 5.96 8.34 -9.82
N TYR A 5 5.93 7.13 -9.29
CA TYR A 5 6.13 6.92 -7.86
C TYR A 5 6.76 5.55 -7.60
N TYR A 6 7.42 5.43 -6.46
CA TYR A 6 7.88 4.13 -5.97
C TYR A 6 6.80 3.47 -5.14
N ALA A 7 6.63 2.18 -5.36
CA ALA A 7 5.64 1.39 -4.64
C ALA A 7 6.14 -0.05 -4.44
N VAL A 8 5.56 -0.72 -3.46
CA VAL A 8 5.63 -2.17 -3.38
C VAL A 8 4.48 -2.69 -4.24
N ALA A 9 4.82 -3.30 -5.38
CA ALA A 9 3.84 -3.95 -6.24
C ALA A 9 3.61 -5.37 -5.71
N LEU A 10 2.40 -5.65 -5.24
CA LEU A 10 2.05 -6.95 -4.67
C LEU A 10 2.11 -8.04 -5.74
N ASP A 11 2.53 -9.24 -5.36
CA ASP A 11 2.50 -10.40 -6.25
C ASP A 11 1.04 -10.82 -6.50
N LYS A 12 0.85 -11.74 -7.44
CA LYS A 12 -0.49 -12.15 -7.88
C LYS A 12 -1.33 -12.72 -6.73
N GLU A 13 -0.74 -13.58 -5.90
CA GLU A 13 -1.46 -14.19 -4.78
C GLU A 13 -1.87 -13.15 -3.76
N SER A 14 -0.97 -12.22 -3.44
CA SER A 14 -1.25 -11.14 -2.50
C SER A 14 -2.32 -10.21 -3.05
N CYS A 15 -2.26 -9.86 -4.33
CA CYS A 15 -3.32 -9.08 -4.98
C CYS A 15 -4.68 -9.78 -4.85
N ASN A 16 -4.73 -11.08 -5.07
CA ASN A 16 -5.97 -11.84 -4.98
C ASN A 16 -6.54 -11.82 -3.55
N VAL A 17 -5.69 -11.93 -2.54
CA VAL A 17 -6.11 -11.83 -1.14
C VAL A 17 -6.75 -10.47 -0.87
N VAL A 18 -6.10 -9.39 -1.28
CA VAL A 18 -6.61 -8.03 -1.08
C VAL A 18 -7.94 -7.86 -1.82
N LYS A 19 -7.99 -8.24 -3.09
CA LYS A 19 -9.18 -8.05 -3.94
C LYS A 19 -10.40 -8.83 -3.45
N ARG A 20 -10.19 -9.99 -2.81
CA ARG A 20 -11.31 -10.74 -2.22
C ARG A 20 -12.00 -9.98 -1.08
N ASN A 21 -11.34 -9.00 -0.52
CA ASN A 21 -11.89 -8.14 0.54
C ASN A 21 -12.60 -6.90 -0.01
N ALA A 22 -12.61 -6.71 -1.33
CA ALA A 22 -13.22 -5.54 -1.95
C ALA A 22 -14.74 -5.59 -1.89
N THR A 23 -15.36 -4.47 -1.52
CA THR A 23 -16.82 -4.34 -1.43
C THR A 23 -17.34 -3.18 -2.28
N MET A 24 -16.48 -2.43 -2.95
CA MET A 24 -16.84 -1.25 -3.72
C MET A 24 -16.54 -1.42 -5.21
N ASP A 25 -17.09 -0.52 -6.04
CA ASP A 25 -17.11 -0.65 -7.50
C ASP A 25 -15.75 -0.68 -8.16
N VAL A 26 -14.81 0.15 -7.70
CA VAL A 26 -13.48 0.25 -8.29
C VAL A 26 -12.50 -0.50 -7.40
N VAL A 27 -12.04 -1.65 -7.88
CA VAL A 27 -11.10 -2.50 -7.14
C VAL A 27 -9.68 -2.12 -7.50
N VAL A 28 -8.87 -1.84 -6.49
CA VAL A 28 -7.45 -1.46 -6.64
C VAL A 28 -6.55 -2.61 -6.23
N GLY A 29 -6.29 -2.77 -4.93
CA GLY A 29 -5.69 -3.95 -4.31
C GLY A 29 -4.35 -4.44 -4.83
N ASN A 30 -3.48 -3.57 -5.37
CA ASN A 30 -2.29 -4.03 -6.06
C ASN A 30 -0.96 -3.43 -5.58
N HIS A 31 -0.97 -2.41 -4.72
CA HIS A 31 0.29 -1.77 -4.34
C HIS A 31 0.23 -1.01 -3.02
N ILE A 32 1.43 -0.73 -2.48
CA ILE A 32 1.62 0.20 -1.36
C ILE A 32 2.53 1.31 -1.86
N THR A 33 2.07 2.56 -1.83
CA THR A 33 2.90 3.70 -2.21
C THR A 33 4.00 3.92 -1.18
N LEU A 34 5.24 4.05 -1.64
CA LEU A 34 6.40 4.37 -0.81
C LEU A 34 6.79 5.83 -0.90
N ALA A 35 6.80 6.38 -2.11
CA ALA A 35 7.15 7.77 -2.34
C ALA A 35 6.49 8.27 -3.61
N TYR A 36 5.60 9.23 -3.48
CA TYR A 36 4.93 9.87 -4.62
C TYR A 36 5.71 11.11 -5.02
N LYS A 37 6.10 11.21 -6.28
CA LYS A 37 6.92 12.31 -6.82
C LYS A 37 8.14 12.59 -5.94
N PRO A 38 9.02 11.59 -5.71
CA PRO A 38 10.14 11.75 -4.79
C PRO A 38 11.15 12.80 -5.27
N ASN A 39 11.85 13.42 -4.32
CA ASN A 39 12.99 14.26 -4.67
C ASN A 39 14.16 13.37 -5.14
N ASN A 40 15.23 14.00 -5.67
CA ASN A 40 16.37 13.27 -6.24
C ASN A 40 17.03 12.32 -5.24
N LYS A 41 17.19 12.73 -4.00
CA LYS A 41 17.82 11.90 -2.96
C LYS A 41 17.01 10.66 -2.65
N THR A 42 15.69 10.81 -2.50
CA THR A 42 14.77 9.68 -2.27
C THR A 42 14.70 8.79 -3.51
N PHE A 43 14.68 9.38 -4.70
CA PHE A 43 14.69 8.65 -5.95
C PHE A 43 15.90 7.72 -6.03
N GLU A 44 17.11 8.25 -5.79
CA GLU A 44 18.33 7.45 -5.84
C GLU A 44 18.32 6.32 -4.81
N LYS A 45 17.89 6.63 -3.59
CA LYS A 45 17.83 5.64 -2.49
C LYS A 45 16.90 4.48 -2.84
N LEU A 46 15.69 4.77 -3.30
CA LEU A 46 14.71 3.74 -3.62
C LEU A 46 15.03 3.01 -4.92
N ASN A 47 15.67 3.69 -5.86
CA ASN A 47 16.08 3.05 -7.12
C ASN A 47 17.04 1.88 -6.89
N LYS A 48 17.88 1.96 -5.88
CA LYS A 48 18.79 0.88 -5.50
C LYS A 48 18.05 -0.34 -4.96
N LEU A 49 16.83 -0.14 -4.48
CA LEU A 49 16.01 -1.20 -3.89
C LEU A 49 15.02 -1.80 -4.89
N CYS A 50 14.94 -1.27 -6.11
CA CYS A 50 14.02 -1.79 -7.13
C CYS A 50 14.27 -3.28 -7.39
N GLY A 51 13.17 -4.06 -7.45
CA GLY A 51 13.23 -5.50 -7.63
C GLY A 51 13.39 -6.30 -6.34
N LYS A 52 13.70 -5.65 -5.24
CA LYS A 52 13.83 -6.33 -3.94
C LYS A 52 12.46 -6.76 -3.43
N LYS A 53 12.40 -7.97 -2.88
CA LYS A 53 11.19 -8.51 -2.27
C LYS A 53 10.90 -7.86 -0.94
N VAL A 54 9.61 -7.68 -0.65
CA VAL A 54 9.12 -7.05 0.57
C VAL A 54 8.02 -7.92 1.17
N ASP A 55 8.12 -8.17 2.48
CA ASP A 55 7.07 -8.80 3.26
C ASP A 55 6.21 -7.69 3.88
N VAL A 56 4.89 -7.84 3.76
CA VAL A 56 3.92 -6.83 4.18
C VAL A 56 2.97 -7.42 5.20
N TYR A 57 2.87 -6.79 6.37
CA TYR A 57 2.02 -7.26 7.47
C TYR A 57 0.85 -6.30 7.66
N ILE A 58 -0.36 -6.86 7.66
CA ILE A 58 -1.60 -6.10 7.81
C ILE A 58 -1.89 -5.90 9.30
N LYS A 59 -2.27 -4.69 9.68
CA LYS A 59 -2.72 -4.37 11.02
C LYS A 59 -4.23 -4.40 11.14
N GLU A 60 -4.90 -3.62 10.30
CA GLU A 60 -6.36 -3.51 10.36
C GLU A 60 -6.93 -3.05 9.03
N LYS A 61 -8.20 -3.31 8.84
CA LYS A 61 -8.99 -2.74 7.76
C LYS A 61 -9.67 -1.48 8.28
N ARG A 62 -9.60 -0.41 7.52
CA ARG A 62 -10.33 0.84 7.78
C ARG A 62 -11.13 1.22 6.56
N ALA A 63 -12.29 1.80 6.80
CA ALA A 63 -13.16 2.22 5.72
C ALA A 63 -14.03 3.41 6.14
N ASN A 64 -14.52 4.11 5.14
CA ASN A 64 -15.69 4.98 5.26
C ASN A 64 -16.67 4.58 4.15
N LYS A 65 -17.72 5.36 3.93
CA LYS A 65 -18.72 5.03 2.91
C LYS A 65 -18.18 5.05 1.48
N ASN A 66 -17.00 5.61 1.24
CA ASN A 66 -16.48 5.86 -0.11
C ASN A 66 -15.23 5.06 -0.47
N ILE A 67 -14.46 4.61 0.52
CA ILE A 67 -13.19 3.93 0.30
C ILE A 67 -12.86 2.97 1.44
N GLU A 68 -12.17 1.91 1.12
CA GLU A 68 -11.67 0.93 2.10
C GLU A 68 -10.21 0.59 1.81
N ALA A 69 -9.45 0.39 2.86
CA ALA A 69 -8.01 0.11 2.76
C ALA A 69 -7.51 -0.69 3.95
N PHE A 70 -6.39 -1.39 3.77
CA PHE A 70 -5.67 -2.02 4.86
C PHE A 70 -4.60 -1.07 5.38
N TRP A 71 -4.57 -0.86 6.69
CA TRP A 71 -3.48 -0.21 7.37
C TRP A 71 -2.44 -1.24 7.74
N LEU A 72 -1.17 -0.92 7.47
CA LEU A 72 -0.09 -1.88 7.65
C LEU A 72 0.51 -1.82 9.04
N ASN A 73 0.85 -2.99 9.57
CA ASN A 73 1.64 -3.12 10.78
C ASN A 73 3.12 -2.88 10.49
N GLY A 74 3.59 -3.26 9.32
CA GLY A 74 4.95 -3.02 8.88
C GLY A 74 5.26 -3.64 7.54
N MET A 75 6.34 -3.16 6.93
CA MET A 75 6.91 -3.71 5.72
C MET A 75 8.39 -3.96 5.97
N TYR A 76 8.91 -5.08 5.47
CA TYR A 76 10.30 -5.48 5.68
C TYR A 76 10.89 -6.03 4.41
N LEU A 77 12.13 -5.66 4.10
CA LEU A 77 12.86 -6.32 3.01
C LEU A 77 13.02 -7.79 3.38
N THR A 78 12.57 -8.68 2.52
CA THR A 78 12.55 -10.12 2.80
C THR A 78 13.94 -10.67 3.10
N GLU A 79 14.93 -10.22 2.34
CA GLU A 79 16.29 -10.73 2.42
C GLU A 79 17.03 -10.33 3.69
N THR A 80 16.85 -9.08 4.14
CA THR A 80 17.64 -8.50 5.24
C THR A 80 16.82 -8.21 6.50
N TYR A 81 15.50 -8.31 6.43
CA TYR A 81 14.54 -7.92 7.48
C TYR A 81 14.63 -6.44 7.88
N LYS A 82 15.26 -5.62 7.04
CA LYS A 82 15.27 -4.17 7.28
C LYS A 82 13.87 -3.60 7.08
N LYS A 83 13.44 -2.78 8.02
CA LYS A 83 12.14 -2.13 7.95
C LYS A 83 12.12 -1.11 6.81
N LEU A 84 11.08 -1.19 5.99
CA LEU A 84 10.82 -0.25 4.92
C LEU A 84 9.68 0.67 5.35
N LYS A 85 9.85 1.97 5.17
CA LYS A 85 8.84 2.97 5.54
C LYS A 85 8.42 3.78 4.34
N ARG A 86 7.18 4.21 4.34
CA ARG A 86 6.72 5.25 3.41
C ARG A 86 7.45 6.55 3.75
N VAL A 87 8.02 7.20 2.74
CA VAL A 87 8.86 8.39 2.95
C VAL A 87 8.11 9.71 2.71
N ASP A 88 6.92 9.67 2.17
CA ASP A 88 6.07 10.85 2.03
C ASP A 88 5.00 10.88 3.14
N LYS A 89 4.10 11.85 3.06
CA LYS A 89 3.04 12.02 4.06
C LYS A 89 2.00 10.91 3.96
N GLY A 90 1.49 10.51 5.10
CA GLY A 90 0.42 9.54 5.21
C GLY A 90 0.88 8.16 5.67
N PRO A 91 -0.04 7.33 6.14
CA PRO A 91 0.28 5.99 6.58
C PRO A 91 0.53 5.05 5.40
N ALA A 92 1.42 4.08 5.59
CA ALA A 92 1.59 3.01 4.63
C ALA A 92 0.31 2.15 4.63
N HIS A 93 -0.26 1.96 3.45
CA HIS A 93 -1.54 1.27 3.31
C HIS A 93 -1.69 0.61 1.94
N ILE A 94 -2.65 -0.31 1.85
CA ILE A 94 -3.10 -0.87 0.58
C ILE A 94 -4.54 -0.43 0.37
N THR A 95 -4.79 0.40 -0.64
CA THR A 95 -6.17 0.72 -1.03
C THR A 95 -6.81 -0.53 -1.62
N ILE A 96 -7.93 -0.97 -1.05
CA ILE A 96 -8.65 -2.17 -1.48
C ILE A 96 -9.58 -1.82 -2.64
N SER A 97 -10.51 -0.92 -2.39
CA SER A 97 -11.50 -0.48 -3.38
C SER A 97 -12.09 0.87 -2.99
N HIS A 98 -12.74 1.51 -3.94
CA HIS A 98 -13.44 2.77 -3.69
C HIS A 98 -14.65 2.91 -4.62
N LYS A 99 -15.53 3.85 -4.31
CA LYS A 99 -16.66 4.16 -5.17
C LYS A 99 -16.20 4.98 -6.38
N LYS A 100 -16.97 4.97 -7.44
CA LYS A 100 -16.74 5.82 -8.60
C LYS A 100 -16.69 7.28 -8.19
N GLY A 101 -15.78 8.03 -8.77
CA GLY A 101 -15.59 9.44 -8.43
C GLY A 101 -14.57 9.70 -7.33
N PHE A 102 -14.08 8.65 -6.67
CA PHE A 102 -13.03 8.74 -5.65
C PHE A 102 -11.71 8.18 -6.19
N LYS A 103 -10.62 8.48 -5.50
CA LYS A 103 -9.26 8.09 -5.90
C LYS A 103 -8.60 7.26 -4.82
N SER A 104 -7.63 6.43 -5.18
CA SER A 104 -6.82 5.67 -4.22
C SER A 104 -6.23 6.55 -3.11
N GLY A 105 -5.79 7.76 -3.47
CA GLY A 105 -5.20 8.71 -2.50
C GLY A 105 -6.17 9.20 -1.43
N ASP A 106 -7.47 9.07 -1.65
CA ASP A 106 -8.47 9.47 -0.66
C ASP A 106 -8.40 8.60 0.60
N ALA A 107 -7.74 7.45 0.55
CA ALA A 107 -7.48 6.64 1.73
C ALA A 107 -6.69 7.39 2.80
N ASN A 108 -5.78 8.26 2.41
CA ASN A 108 -5.00 9.06 3.36
C ASN A 108 -5.90 9.91 4.27
N THR A 109 -6.96 10.50 3.71
CA THR A 109 -7.93 11.28 4.48
C THR A 109 -8.84 10.36 5.32
N MET A 110 -9.26 9.24 4.74
CA MET A 110 -10.10 8.26 5.43
C MET A 110 -9.44 7.73 6.70
N PHE A 111 -8.11 7.50 6.69
CA PHE A 111 -7.40 6.98 7.85
C PHE A 111 -7.44 7.89 9.06
N LYS A 112 -7.63 9.18 8.85
CA LYS A 112 -7.75 10.15 9.95
C LYS A 112 -9.09 10.08 10.65
N ASN A 113 -10.15 9.68 9.95
CA ASN A 113 -11.51 9.63 10.48
C ASN A 113 -12.33 8.50 9.85
N PRO A 114 -11.95 7.25 10.08
CA PRO A 114 -12.68 6.12 9.52
C PRO A 114 -14.01 5.91 10.26
N THR A 115 -15.01 5.39 9.55
CA THR A 115 -16.28 4.99 10.16
C THR A 115 -16.32 3.51 10.51
N TYR A 116 -15.33 2.74 10.03
CA TYR A 116 -15.23 1.29 10.27
C TYR A 116 -13.76 0.91 10.51
N LYS A 117 -13.54 0.06 11.49
CA LYS A 117 -12.23 -0.53 11.78
C LYS A 117 -12.38 -2.00 12.13
N GLN A 118 -11.46 -2.83 11.62
CA GLN A 118 -11.40 -4.25 11.96
C GLN A 118 -9.95 -4.66 12.17
N ASP A 119 -9.62 -5.15 13.35
CA ASP A 119 -8.29 -5.65 13.67
C ASP A 119 -8.05 -6.97 12.93
N LEU A 120 -6.92 -7.08 12.22
CA LEU A 120 -6.57 -8.25 11.42
C LEU A 120 -5.18 -8.80 11.76
N GLN A 121 -4.54 -8.33 12.82
CA GLN A 121 -3.17 -8.73 13.14
C GLN A 121 -2.98 -10.23 13.32
N THR A 122 -4.00 -10.93 13.81
CA THR A 122 -3.94 -12.37 14.08
C THR A 122 -4.66 -13.21 13.02
N GLU A 123 -5.36 -12.57 12.09
CA GLU A 123 -6.24 -13.27 11.13
C GLU A 123 -5.67 -13.33 9.72
N MET A 124 -4.75 -12.44 9.37
CA MET A 124 -4.19 -12.40 8.02
C MET A 124 -2.71 -12.76 8.03
N GLU A 125 -2.35 -13.61 7.09
CA GLU A 125 -0.96 -13.90 6.80
C GLU A 125 -0.31 -12.69 6.15
N TYR A 126 1.03 -12.65 6.16
CA TYR A 126 1.74 -11.60 5.46
C TYR A 126 1.56 -11.72 3.95
N LEU A 127 1.64 -10.57 3.30
CA LEU A 127 1.60 -10.45 1.84
C LEU A 127 3.01 -10.19 1.34
N GLN A 128 3.23 -10.39 0.05
CA GLN A 128 4.54 -10.13 -0.57
C GLN A 128 4.43 -9.31 -1.84
N GLY A 129 5.47 -8.54 -2.11
CA GLY A 129 5.60 -7.80 -3.34
C GLY A 129 7.04 -7.45 -3.62
N LYS A 130 7.25 -6.60 -4.61
CA LYS A 130 8.57 -6.09 -4.99
C LYS A 130 8.52 -4.59 -5.15
N ILE A 131 9.63 -3.93 -4.82
CA ILE A 131 9.75 -2.49 -5.02
C ILE A 131 9.87 -2.23 -6.53
N LYS A 132 9.02 -1.31 -7.02
CA LYS A 132 8.99 -0.92 -8.43
C LYS A 132 8.77 0.58 -8.58
N TRP A 133 9.28 1.12 -9.68
CA TRP A 133 8.92 2.44 -10.15
C TRP A 133 7.68 2.32 -11.04
N ILE A 134 6.64 3.05 -10.70
CA ILE A 134 5.36 3.02 -11.44
C ILE A 134 5.18 4.37 -12.13
N ILE A 135 4.95 4.35 -13.43
CA ILE A 135 4.72 5.55 -14.23
C ILE A 135 3.24 5.86 -14.24
N ASN A 136 2.93 7.13 -13.98
CA ASN A 136 1.53 7.60 -14.05
C ASN A 136 1.01 7.63 -15.49
#